data_990a0cd7e8a76e3f7256e2b60179f6f7
#
_entry.id   990a0cd7e8a76e3f7256e2b60179f6f7
#
_cell.length_a   1.000
_cell.length_b   1.000
_cell.length_c   1.000
_cell.angle_alpha   90.00
_cell.angle_beta   90.00
_cell.angle_gamma   90.00
#
_symmetry.space_group_name_H-M   'P 1'
#
loop_
_entity.id
_entity.type
_entity.pdbx_description
1 polymer ?
#
loop_
_entity_poly.entity_id
_entity_poly.type
_entity_poly.pdbx_seq_one_letter_code
_entity_poly.pdbx_strand_id
1 'polypeptide(L)'
;MRKYLPTLGELIDRLSIVQLKEVKIPQHKEAYAKEIAEIVHDIDLILKEKEKVDGEFIRAVIVLAQMNSHIWYNEDNARSGENQGNQLLLTHGLNGIRNTAKNKIQELDGGRKDYKIDCIASEFKDWEISW
;
A
#
# COMPACT_ATOMS: atom_id res chain seq x y z
N MET A 1 -12.47 22.01 -11.49
CA MET A 1 -11.84 21.34 -10.33
C MET A 1 -12.01 19.82 -10.47
N ARG A 2 -10.92 19.09 -10.38
CA ARG A 2 -10.97 17.63 -10.45
C ARG A 2 -11.60 17.06 -9.19
N LYS A 3 -12.54 16.11 -9.34
CA LYS A 3 -13.22 15.47 -8.21
C LYS A 3 -12.49 14.24 -7.67
N TYR A 4 -11.62 13.65 -8.47
CA TYR A 4 -10.84 12.45 -8.10
C TYR A 4 -9.36 12.79 -8.03
N LEU A 5 -8.94 13.34 -6.90
CA LEU A 5 -7.53 13.48 -6.58
C LEU A 5 -7.10 12.29 -5.72
N PRO A 6 -5.86 11.80 -5.86
CA PRO A 6 -5.38 10.75 -4.98
C PRO A 6 -5.48 11.15 -3.51
N THR A 7 -5.95 10.22 -2.70
CA THR A 7 -5.99 10.41 -1.24
C THR A 7 -4.60 10.20 -0.64
N LEU A 8 -4.42 10.58 0.61
CA LEU A 8 -3.17 10.32 1.34
C LEU A 8 -2.86 8.82 1.35
N GLY A 9 -3.86 7.96 1.59
CA GLY A 9 -3.66 6.51 1.56
C GLY A 9 -3.21 5.99 0.20
N GLU A 10 -3.80 6.50 -0.87
CA GLU A 10 -3.41 6.13 -2.23
C GLU A 10 -1.99 6.59 -2.57
N LEU A 11 -1.59 7.78 -2.13
CA LEU A 11 -0.25 8.30 -2.35
C LEU A 11 0.80 7.49 -1.59
N ILE A 12 0.51 7.13 -0.34
CA ILE A 12 1.43 6.32 0.47
C ILE A 12 1.54 4.90 -0.10
N ASP A 13 0.42 4.31 -0.53
CA ASP A 13 0.42 3.01 -1.21
C ASP A 13 1.30 3.06 -2.45
N ARG A 14 1.10 4.04 -3.31
CA ARG A 14 1.90 4.22 -4.51
C ARG A 14 3.38 4.45 -4.20
N LEU A 15 3.67 5.25 -3.19
CA LEU A 15 5.05 5.50 -2.75
C LEU A 15 5.75 4.20 -2.38
N SER A 16 5.09 3.33 -1.62
CA SER A 16 5.69 2.05 -1.20
C SER A 16 5.99 1.15 -2.40
N ILE A 17 5.12 1.15 -3.41
CA ILE A 17 5.30 0.35 -4.62
C ILE A 17 6.43 0.93 -5.50
N VAL A 18 6.45 2.23 -5.72
CA VAL A 18 7.51 2.88 -6.53
C VAL A 18 8.86 2.73 -5.86
N GLN A 19 8.90 2.76 -4.52
CA GLN A 19 10.13 2.50 -3.77
C GLN A 19 10.65 1.09 -4.01
N LEU A 20 9.77 0.09 -4.07
CA LEU A 20 10.16 -1.27 -4.44
C LEU A 20 10.71 -1.32 -5.87
N LYS A 21 10.06 -0.63 -6.80
CA LYS A 21 10.52 -0.56 -8.20
C LYS A 21 11.90 0.06 -8.33
N GLU A 22 12.18 1.11 -7.59
CA GLU A 22 13.49 1.74 -7.60
C GLU A 22 14.60 0.76 -7.23
N VAL A 23 14.34 -0.09 -6.24
CA VAL A 23 15.30 -1.08 -5.76
C VAL A 23 15.35 -2.32 -6.65
N LYS A 24 14.19 -2.79 -7.13
CA LYS A 24 14.08 -4.07 -7.85
C LYS A 24 14.28 -3.94 -9.36
N ILE A 25 14.12 -2.75 -9.91
CA ILE A 25 14.23 -2.51 -11.36
C ILE A 25 15.27 -1.39 -11.60
N PRO A 26 16.57 -1.70 -11.48
CA PRO A 26 17.60 -0.66 -11.56
C PRO A 26 17.71 0.01 -12.92
N GLN A 27 17.18 -0.58 -13.98
CA GLN A 27 17.22 -0.02 -15.33
C GLN A 27 16.48 1.31 -15.45
N HIS A 28 15.48 1.55 -14.60
CA HIS A 28 14.65 2.75 -14.62
C HIS A 28 14.73 3.55 -13.31
N LYS A 29 15.83 3.38 -12.59
CA LYS A 29 16.02 3.99 -11.27
C LYS A 29 15.80 5.50 -11.27
N GLU A 30 16.30 6.20 -12.26
CA GLU A 30 16.17 7.67 -12.34
C GLU A 30 14.70 8.10 -12.50
N ALA A 31 13.94 7.40 -13.33
CA ALA A 31 12.52 7.68 -13.52
C ALA A 31 11.73 7.45 -12.23
N TYR A 32 12.03 6.37 -11.51
CA TYR A 32 11.37 6.09 -10.24
C TYR A 32 11.75 7.09 -9.16
N ALA A 33 13.01 7.52 -9.11
CA ALA A 33 13.44 8.55 -8.15
C ALA A 33 12.67 9.87 -8.36
N LYS A 34 12.43 10.24 -9.60
CA LYS A 34 11.65 11.44 -9.94
C LYS A 34 10.19 11.27 -9.50
N GLU A 35 9.58 10.13 -9.77
CA GLU A 35 8.20 9.84 -9.35
C GLU A 35 8.06 9.87 -7.83
N ILE A 36 9.02 9.27 -7.11
CA ILE A 36 9.06 9.31 -5.64
C ILE A 36 9.10 10.76 -5.14
N ALA A 37 9.95 11.60 -5.71
CA ALA A 37 10.05 13.00 -5.30
C ALA A 37 8.72 13.75 -5.48
N GLU A 38 8.01 13.49 -6.57
CA GLU A 38 6.71 14.11 -6.83
C GLU A 38 5.63 13.62 -5.84
N ILE A 39 5.62 12.33 -5.54
CA ILE A 39 4.69 11.77 -4.55
C ILE A 39 4.97 12.33 -3.16
N VAL A 40 6.23 12.39 -2.76
CA VAL A 40 6.64 12.95 -1.47
C VAL A 40 6.21 14.41 -1.34
N HIS A 41 6.37 15.18 -2.41
CA HIS A 41 5.92 16.57 -2.46
C HIS A 41 4.41 16.67 -2.15
N ASP A 42 3.60 15.84 -2.80
CA ASP A 42 2.14 15.87 -2.62
C ASP A 42 1.73 15.40 -1.22
N ILE A 43 2.41 14.39 -0.68
CA ILE A 43 2.20 13.94 0.70
C ILE A 43 2.50 15.08 1.68
N ASP A 44 3.60 15.79 1.48
CA ASP A 44 3.95 16.93 2.33
C ASP A 44 2.87 18.01 2.32
N LEU A 45 2.28 18.30 1.16
CA LEU A 45 1.19 19.28 1.06
C LEU A 45 -0.01 18.85 1.90
N ILE A 46 -0.36 17.56 1.85
CA ILE A 46 -1.49 17.04 2.63
C ILE A 46 -1.18 17.08 4.13
N LEU A 47 0.01 16.63 4.53
CA LEU A 47 0.39 16.55 5.93
C LEU A 47 0.54 17.92 6.60
N LYS A 48 0.86 18.97 5.85
CA LYS A 48 0.90 20.33 6.39
C LYS A 48 -0.41 20.81 6.99
N GLU A 49 -1.53 20.29 6.49
CA GLU A 49 -2.85 20.65 6.95
C GLU A 49 -3.33 19.76 8.11
N LYS A 50 -2.55 18.74 8.47
CA LYS A 50 -2.90 17.81 9.55
C LYS A 50 -2.21 18.20 10.85
N GLU A 51 -3.00 18.29 11.90
CA GLU A 51 -2.49 18.68 13.21
C GLU A 51 -1.68 17.57 13.87
N LYS A 52 -1.91 16.32 13.52
CA LYS A 52 -1.31 15.21 14.25
C LYS A 52 -1.15 13.96 13.40
N VAL A 53 0.10 13.50 13.30
CA VAL A 53 0.43 12.16 12.84
C VAL A 53 0.74 11.33 14.09
N ASP A 54 -0.07 10.32 14.36
CA ASP A 54 0.06 9.52 15.58
C ASP A 54 0.66 8.13 15.30
N GLY A 55 0.82 7.35 16.38
CA GLY A 55 1.39 6.02 16.28
C GLY A 55 0.56 5.06 15.44
N GLU A 56 -0.76 5.16 15.46
CA GLU A 56 -1.64 4.34 14.64
C GLU A 56 -1.44 4.60 13.15
N PHE A 57 -1.29 5.87 12.79
CA PHE A 57 -1.00 6.25 11.40
C PHE A 57 0.32 5.64 10.94
N ILE A 58 1.37 5.77 11.73
CA ILE A 58 2.69 5.23 11.40
C ILE A 58 2.62 3.71 11.27
N ARG A 59 1.94 3.03 12.19
CA ARG A 59 1.76 1.58 12.12
C ARG A 59 1.03 1.16 10.85
N ALA A 60 -0.02 1.86 10.48
CA ALA A 60 -0.75 1.58 9.25
C ALA A 60 0.14 1.72 8.01
N VAL A 61 1.01 2.74 7.96
CA VAL A 61 1.98 2.91 6.87
C VAL A 61 2.95 1.72 6.82
N ILE A 62 3.46 1.30 7.96
CA ILE A 62 4.39 0.16 8.02
C ILE A 62 3.71 -1.13 7.54
N VAL A 63 2.50 -1.42 7.99
CA VAL A 63 1.76 -2.61 7.56
C VAL A 63 1.50 -2.56 6.05
N LEU A 64 1.08 -1.42 5.53
CA LEU A 64 0.85 -1.24 4.10
C LEU A 64 2.12 -1.53 3.29
N ALA A 65 3.24 -0.98 3.69
CA ALA A 65 4.51 -1.19 3.00
C ALA A 65 4.97 -2.65 3.07
N GLN A 66 4.82 -3.29 4.21
CA GLN A 66 5.15 -4.70 4.38
C GLN A 66 4.28 -5.60 3.50
N MET A 67 2.98 -5.32 3.43
CA MET A 67 2.08 -6.11 2.60
C MET A 67 2.41 -5.94 1.11
N ASN A 68 2.72 -4.73 0.66
CA ASN A 68 3.13 -4.51 -0.72
C ASN A 68 4.43 -5.24 -1.05
N SER A 69 5.39 -5.29 -0.13
CA SER A 69 6.63 -6.05 -0.31
C SER A 69 6.36 -7.55 -0.44
N HIS A 70 5.51 -8.10 0.40
CA HIS A 70 5.14 -9.52 0.34
C HIS A 70 4.37 -9.87 -0.93
N ILE A 71 3.45 -9.01 -1.34
CA ILE A 71 2.69 -9.19 -2.57
C ILE A 71 3.64 -9.21 -3.77
N TRP A 72 4.56 -8.27 -3.84
CA TRP A 72 5.57 -8.23 -4.88
C TRP A 72 6.35 -9.54 -4.97
N TYR A 73 6.86 -9.99 -3.83
CA TYR A 73 7.63 -11.24 -3.75
C TYR A 73 6.81 -12.45 -4.20
N ASN A 74 5.57 -12.55 -3.76
CA ASN A 74 4.69 -13.65 -4.13
C ASN A 74 4.33 -13.65 -5.61
N GLU A 75 4.12 -12.49 -6.20
CA GLU A 75 3.86 -12.38 -7.63
C GLU A 75 5.07 -12.80 -8.45
N ASP A 76 6.28 -12.42 -8.03
CA ASP A 76 7.51 -12.86 -8.69
C ASP A 76 7.65 -14.39 -8.65
N ASN A 77 7.39 -15.00 -7.51
CA ASN A 77 7.45 -16.46 -7.37
C ASN A 77 6.38 -17.15 -8.22
N ALA A 78 5.18 -16.61 -8.29
CA ALA A 78 4.11 -17.14 -9.13
C ALA A 78 4.49 -17.08 -10.61
N ARG A 79 5.11 -16.00 -11.05
CA ARG A 79 5.58 -15.84 -12.43
C ARG A 79 6.68 -16.82 -12.78
N SER A 80 7.51 -17.19 -11.80
CA SER A 80 8.57 -18.19 -12.01
C SER A 80 8.06 -19.63 -12.03
N GLY A 81 6.77 -19.85 -11.79
CA GLY A 81 6.14 -21.16 -11.86
C GLY A 81 6.18 -21.98 -10.58
N GLU A 82 6.65 -21.41 -9.48
CA GLU A 82 6.71 -22.11 -8.19
C GLU A 82 5.41 -21.94 -7.41
N ASN A 83 4.75 -23.05 -7.05
CA ASN A 83 3.57 -23.09 -6.17
C ASN A 83 2.46 -22.08 -6.53
N GLN A 84 2.11 -21.97 -7.79
CA GLN A 84 1.18 -20.93 -8.28
C GLN A 84 -0.15 -20.87 -7.52
N GLY A 85 -0.74 -21.99 -7.17
CA GLY A 85 -2.04 -22.04 -6.48
C GLY A 85 -1.99 -21.40 -5.10
N ASN A 86 -1.03 -21.82 -4.29
CA ASN A 86 -0.87 -21.29 -2.92
C ASN A 86 -0.47 -19.82 -2.93
N GLN A 87 0.32 -19.41 -3.90
CA GLN A 87 0.80 -18.02 -3.97
C GLN A 87 -0.30 -17.05 -4.39
N LEU A 88 -1.22 -17.46 -5.26
CA LEU A 88 -2.38 -16.64 -5.58
C LEU A 88 -3.27 -16.41 -4.36
N LEU A 89 -3.54 -17.47 -3.60
CA LEU A 89 -4.33 -17.35 -2.37
C LEU A 89 -3.67 -16.44 -1.36
N LEU A 90 -2.36 -16.57 -1.19
CA LEU A 90 -1.59 -15.72 -0.29
C LEU A 90 -1.62 -14.25 -0.74
N THR A 91 -1.47 -14.00 -2.03
CA THR A 91 -1.55 -12.65 -2.58
C THR A 91 -2.91 -12.01 -2.31
N HIS A 92 -4.00 -12.75 -2.46
CA HIS A 92 -5.34 -12.24 -2.16
C HIS A 92 -5.49 -11.87 -0.69
N GLY A 93 -4.98 -12.70 0.23
CA GLY A 93 -5.00 -12.40 1.66
C GLY A 93 -4.19 -11.15 1.99
N LEU A 94 -2.99 -11.06 1.44
CA LEU A 94 -2.13 -9.89 1.65
C LEU A 94 -2.76 -8.61 1.10
N ASN A 95 -3.46 -8.69 -0.04
CA ASN A 95 -4.22 -7.56 -0.58
C ASN A 95 -5.33 -7.09 0.36
N GLY A 96 -6.01 -8.02 1.03
CA GLY A 96 -7.01 -7.67 2.02
C GLY A 96 -6.42 -6.88 3.19
N ILE A 97 -5.30 -7.34 3.73
CA ILE A 97 -4.60 -6.65 4.82
C ILE A 97 -4.09 -5.28 4.35
N ARG A 98 -3.53 -5.21 3.14
CA ARG A 98 -3.06 -3.97 2.54
C ARG A 98 -4.18 -2.94 2.44
N ASN A 99 -5.34 -3.37 1.96
CA ASN A 99 -6.48 -2.47 1.81
C ASN A 99 -7.00 -1.99 3.16
N THR A 100 -6.99 -2.84 4.17
CA THR A 100 -7.35 -2.44 5.54
C THR A 100 -6.38 -1.38 6.07
N ALA A 101 -5.09 -1.55 5.85
CA ALA A 101 -4.08 -0.57 6.26
C ALA A 101 -4.29 0.76 5.53
N LYS A 102 -4.55 0.72 4.23
CA LYS A 102 -4.83 1.92 3.43
C LYS A 102 -6.08 2.65 3.94
N ASN A 103 -7.12 1.92 4.29
CA ASN A 103 -8.34 2.52 4.85
C ASN A 103 -8.10 3.17 6.20
N LYS A 104 -7.27 2.58 7.06
CA LYS A 104 -6.91 3.20 8.33
C LYS A 104 -6.17 4.52 8.12
N ILE A 105 -5.29 4.58 7.15
CA ILE A 105 -4.62 5.84 6.76
C ILE A 105 -5.65 6.86 6.29
N GLN A 106 -6.60 6.45 5.46
CA GLN A 106 -7.62 7.33 4.93
C GLN A 106 -8.60 7.80 6.00
N GLU A 107 -8.91 6.99 7.00
CA GLU A 107 -9.72 7.40 8.15
C GLU A 107 -9.07 8.55 8.91
N LEU A 108 -7.77 8.47 9.13
CA LEU A 108 -7.02 9.52 9.81
C LEU A 108 -6.99 10.82 9.01
N ASP A 109 -7.07 10.72 7.69
CA ASP A 109 -7.12 11.87 6.78
C ASP A 109 -8.55 12.38 6.52
N GLY A 110 -9.57 11.60 6.89
CA GLY A 110 -10.95 11.91 6.53
C GLY A 110 -11.30 11.60 5.08
N GLY A 111 -10.49 10.81 4.40
CA GLY A 111 -10.68 10.45 3.01
C GLY A 111 -11.70 9.34 2.80
N ARG A 112 -11.93 9.00 1.53
CA ARG A 112 -12.85 7.93 1.14
C ARG A 112 -12.29 6.56 1.52
N LYS A 113 -13.20 5.61 1.75
CA LYS A 113 -12.85 4.22 2.05
C LYS A 113 -12.99 3.35 0.80
N ASP A 114 -12.16 2.32 0.74
CA ASP A 114 -12.28 1.27 -0.26
C ASP A 114 -13.11 0.12 0.33
N TYR A 115 -14.30 -0.10 -0.22
CA TYR A 115 -15.23 -1.11 0.28
C TYR A 115 -15.03 -2.51 -0.31
N LYS A 116 -14.04 -2.70 -1.18
CA LYS A 116 -13.76 -4.02 -1.79
C LYS A 116 -13.08 -5.01 -0.84
N ILE A 117 -12.75 -4.56 0.34
CA ILE A 117 -11.87 -5.26 1.28
C ILE A 117 -12.54 -6.46 1.92
N ASP A 118 -13.80 -6.32 2.30
CA ASP A 118 -14.45 -7.24 3.25
C ASP A 118 -14.54 -8.67 2.72
N CYS A 119 -14.75 -8.83 1.42
CA CYS A 119 -14.87 -10.15 0.81
C CYS A 119 -13.55 -10.93 0.79
N ILE A 120 -12.43 -10.23 0.67
CA ILE A 120 -11.11 -10.85 0.55
C ILE A 120 -10.50 -11.10 1.92
N ALA A 121 -10.59 -10.13 2.81
CA ALA A 121 -10.00 -10.23 4.15
C ALA A 121 -10.66 -11.33 4.99
N SER A 122 -11.96 -11.57 4.83
CA SER A 122 -12.68 -12.58 5.60
C SER A 122 -12.27 -14.02 5.26
N GLU A 123 -11.71 -14.26 4.08
CA GLU A 123 -11.24 -15.58 3.65
C GLU A 123 -9.91 -15.98 4.29
N PHE A 124 -9.20 -15.04 4.92
CA PHE A 124 -7.85 -15.21 5.44
C PHE A 124 -7.78 -14.89 6.92
N LYS A 125 -8.56 -15.63 7.71
CA LYS A 125 -8.65 -15.46 9.16
C LYS A 125 -7.32 -15.59 9.87
N ASP A 126 -6.39 -16.37 9.30
CA ASP A 126 -5.09 -16.61 9.89
C ASP A 126 -4.12 -15.45 9.71
N TRP A 127 -4.48 -14.47 8.90
CA TRP A 127 -3.70 -13.26 8.65
C TRP A 127 -4.20 -12.10 9.50
N GLU A 128 -4.31 -12.34 10.79
CA GLU A 128 -4.78 -11.30 11.71
C GLU A 128 -3.70 -10.29 12.03
N ILE A 129 -4.09 -9.01 11.95
CA ILE A 129 -3.27 -7.90 12.42
C ILE A 129 -3.98 -7.29 13.62
N SER A 130 -3.26 -7.11 14.69
CA SER A 130 -3.83 -6.52 15.93
C SER A 130 -3.87 -5.00 15.81
N TRP A 131 -4.87 -4.52 15.20
CA TRP A 131 -5.03 -3.07 15.02
C TRP A 131 -5.33 -2.32 16.33
#